data_14b41422897d218a4517d5620ce9a5ac
#
_entry.id   14b41422897d218a4517d5620ce9a5ac
#
_cell.length_a   1.000
_cell.length_b   1.000
_cell.length_c   1.000
_cell.angle_alpha   90.00
_cell.angle_beta   90.00
_cell.angle_gamma   90.00
#
_symmetry.space_group_name_H-M   'P 1'
#
loop_
_entity.id
_entity.type
_entity.pdbx_description
1 polymer ?
#
loop_
_entity_poly.entity_id
_entity_poly.type
_entity_poly.pdbx_seq_one_letter_code
_entity_poly.pdbx_strand_id
1 'polypeptide(L)'
;MNNENQRIYPEAPVLTSQQRAKLRSLASAMSSVTQIGKGGVSDNFLTTICDALEARELIKISVLETSEYTPREAAEGIADALNAAVVGVIGRKIILYRRSLNGKRHIEL
;
A
#
# COMPACT_ATOMS: atom_id res chain seq x y z
N MET A 1 -9.98 -9.24 -20.74
CA MET A 1 -10.77 -10.30 -20.25
C MET A 1 -10.82 -10.37 -18.74
N ASN A 2 -11.94 -10.67 -18.20
CA ASN A 2 -12.06 -10.71 -16.76
C ASN A 2 -11.47 -11.97 -16.17
N ASN A 3 -10.76 -11.83 -15.07
CA ASN A 3 -10.24 -12.94 -14.33
C ASN A 3 -11.19 -13.23 -13.17
N GLU A 4 -11.76 -14.42 -13.13
CA GLU A 4 -12.74 -14.77 -12.11
C GLU A 4 -12.19 -14.71 -10.69
N ASN A 5 -10.88 -14.90 -10.54
CA ASN A 5 -10.24 -14.83 -9.24
C ASN A 5 -9.84 -13.43 -8.85
N GLN A 6 -10.04 -12.49 -9.76
CA GLN A 6 -9.63 -11.12 -9.52
C GLN A 6 -10.69 -10.40 -8.71
N ARG A 7 -10.26 -9.84 -7.60
CA ARG A 7 -11.16 -9.02 -6.79
C ARG A 7 -11.34 -7.66 -7.44
N ILE A 8 -12.54 -7.13 -7.33
CA ILE A 8 -12.85 -5.80 -7.80
C ILE A 8 -12.88 -4.88 -6.60
N TYR A 9 -11.93 -3.98 -6.53
CA TYR A 9 -11.87 -3.00 -5.45
C TYR A 9 -12.49 -1.69 -5.93
N PRO A 10 -13.14 -0.97 -5.04
CA PRO A 10 -13.61 0.37 -5.39
C PRO A 10 -12.42 1.27 -5.67
N GLU A 11 -12.69 2.47 -6.14
CA GLU A 11 -11.65 3.45 -6.37
C GLU A 11 -10.86 3.69 -5.11
N ALA A 12 -9.60 4.12 -5.30
CA ALA A 12 -8.74 4.43 -4.18
C ALA A 12 -9.40 5.47 -3.26
N PRO A 13 -9.29 5.29 -1.95
CA PRO A 13 -9.90 6.26 -1.04
C PRO A 13 -9.24 7.63 -1.15
N VAL A 14 -10.06 8.65 -1.04
CA VAL A 14 -9.58 10.04 -1.00
C VAL A 14 -9.49 10.44 0.46
N LEU A 15 -8.28 10.68 0.92
CA LEU A 15 -8.03 10.96 2.33
C LEU A 15 -7.98 12.46 2.58
N THR A 16 -8.64 12.89 3.66
CA THR A 16 -8.47 14.26 4.14
C THR A 16 -7.10 14.40 4.78
N SER A 17 -6.68 15.65 4.99
CA SER A 17 -5.40 15.91 5.66
C SER A 17 -5.36 15.31 7.06
N GLN A 18 -6.47 15.36 7.78
CA GLN A 18 -6.55 14.78 9.12
C GLN A 18 -6.46 13.27 9.09
N GLN A 19 -7.15 12.63 8.14
CA GLN A 19 -7.10 11.19 7.99
C GLN A 19 -5.69 10.73 7.63
N ARG A 20 -5.05 11.45 6.71
CA ARG A 20 -3.68 11.13 6.31
C ARG A 20 -2.71 11.27 7.49
N ALA A 21 -2.86 12.32 8.28
CA ALA A 21 -2.02 12.52 9.46
C ALA A 21 -2.20 11.40 10.47
N LYS A 22 -3.45 10.99 10.70
CA LYS A 22 -3.74 9.87 11.61
C LYS A 22 -3.09 8.58 11.13
N LEU A 23 -3.21 8.28 9.83
CA LEU A 23 -2.63 7.08 9.27
C LEU A 23 -1.10 7.10 9.34
N ARG A 24 -0.48 8.26 9.07
CA ARG A 24 0.97 8.38 9.22
C ARG A 24 1.40 8.15 10.66
N SER A 25 0.64 8.67 11.60
CA SER A 25 0.93 8.48 13.02
C SER A 25 0.88 6.99 13.38
N LEU A 26 -0.17 6.28 12.94
CA LEU A 26 -0.28 4.84 13.18
C LEU A 26 0.88 4.08 12.53
N ALA A 27 1.26 4.47 11.33
CA ALA A 27 2.31 3.78 10.60
C ALA A 27 3.70 4.01 11.18
N SER A 28 3.90 5.08 11.92
CA SER A 28 5.22 5.42 12.46
C SER A 28 5.79 4.32 13.35
N ALA A 29 4.94 3.59 14.04
CA ALA A 29 5.34 2.50 14.93
C ALA A 29 5.36 1.13 14.24
N MET A 30 4.98 1.07 12.97
CA MET A 30 4.88 -0.19 12.25
C MET A 30 6.19 -0.53 11.56
N SER A 31 6.44 -1.84 11.44
CA SER A 31 7.55 -2.32 10.63
C SER A 31 7.10 -2.47 9.17
N SER A 32 8.05 -2.40 8.25
CA SER A 32 7.76 -2.68 6.85
C SER A 32 7.34 -4.12 6.68
N VAL A 33 6.27 -4.36 5.91
CA VAL A 33 5.80 -5.73 5.65
C VAL A 33 6.69 -6.43 4.63
N THR A 34 7.33 -5.67 3.76
CA THR A 34 8.23 -6.19 2.74
C THR A 34 9.10 -5.05 2.21
N GLN A 35 9.95 -5.37 1.25
CA GLN A 35 10.84 -4.38 0.66
C GLN A 35 10.92 -4.57 -0.85
N ILE A 36 11.16 -3.48 -1.55
CA ILE A 36 11.33 -3.47 -2.99
C ILE A 36 12.83 -3.34 -3.27
N GLY A 37 13.39 -4.31 -3.97
CA GLY A 37 14.79 -4.30 -4.34
C GLY A 37 14.96 -4.35 -5.85
N LYS A 38 16.05 -4.96 -6.28
CA LYS A 38 16.43 -5.04 -7.67
C LYS A 38 15.39 -5.76 -8.54
N GLY A 39 14.64 -6.70 -7.96
CA GLY A 39 13.61 -7.43 -8.69
C GLY A 39 12.40 -6.60 -9.06
N GLY A 40 12.26 -5.42 -8.47
CA GLY A 40 11.18 -4.51 -8.81
C GLY A 40 9.82 -4.94 -8.27
N VAL A 41 8.80 -4.58 -9.03
CA VAL A 41 7.40 -4.83 -8.66
C VAL A 41 6.82 -5.82 -9.66
N SER A 42 6.83 -7.09 -9.28
CA SER A 42 6.27 -8.18 -10.09
C SER A 42 4.79 -8.38 -9.77
N ASP A 43 4.12 -9.20 -10.58
CA ASP A 43 2.73 -9.56 -10.30
C ASP A 43 2.62 -10.30 -8.96
N ASN A 44 3.57 -11.18 -8.66
CA ASN A 44 3.60 -11.87 -7.37
C ASN A 44 3.77 -10.89 -6.22
N PHE A 45 4.61 -9.88 -6.41
CA PHE A 45 4.80 -8.84 -5.41
C PHE A 45 3.50 -8.07 -5.18
N LEU A 46 2.80 -7.70 -6.25
CA LEU A 46 1.52 -7.00 -6.13
C LEU A 46 0.48 -7.84 -5.40
N THR A 47 0.45 -9.16 -5.67
CA THR A 47 -0.45 -10.06 -4.95
C THR A 47 -0.13 -10.06 -3.45
N THR A 48 1.14 -10.11 -3.10
CA THR A 48 1.57 -10.06 -1.71
C THR A 48 1.11 -8.77 -1.03
N ILE A 49 1.26 -7.63 -1.73
CA ILE A 49 0.84 -6.34 -1.17
C ILE A 49 -0.68 -6.28 -1.06
N CYS A 50 -1.39 -6.78 -2.05
CA CYS A 50 -2.85 -6.86 -2.01
C CYS A 50 -3.33 -7.64 -0.78
N ASP A 51 -2.72 -8.79 -0.54
CA ASP A 51 -3.05 -9.61 0.63
C ASP A 51 -2.74 -8.89 1.94
N ALA A 52 -1.62 -8.19 1.99
CA ALA A 52 -1.26 -7.43 3.19
C ALA A 52 -2.25 -6.29 3.46
N LEU A 53 -2.67 -5.58 2.41
CA LEU A 53 -3.68 -4.53 2.53
C LEU A 53 -5.01 -5.11 2.99
N GLU A 54 -5.39 -6.27 2.45
CA GLU A 54 -6.63 -6.92 2.84
C GLU A 54 -6.60 -7.33 4.31
N ALA A 55 -5.45 -7.78 4.79
CA ALA A 55 -5.31 -8.22 6.18
C ALA A 55 -5.18 -7.05 7.16
N ARG A 56 -4.55 -5.96 6.76
CA ARG A 56 -4.12 -4.90 7.69
C ARG A 56 -4.65 -3.51 7.38
N GLU A 57 -5.08 -3.26 6.17
CA GLU A 57 -5.54 -1.96 5.64
C GLU A 57 -4.45 -0.89 5.55
N LEU A 58 -3.55 -0.83 6.51
CA LEU A 58 -2.45 0.12 6.54
C LEU A 58 -1.14 -0.65 6.57
N ILE A 59 -0.27 -0.39 5.61
CA ILE A 59 1.02 -1.07 5.53
C ILE A 59 2.14 -0.10 5.21
N LYS A 60 3.34 -0.53 5.55
CA LYS A 60 4.57 0.20 5.25
C LYS A 60 5.46 -0.71 4.41
N ILE A 61 6.10 -0.15 3.40
CA ILE A 61 7.00 -0.88 2.50
C ILE A 61 8.32 -0.11 2.45
N SER A 62 9.43 -0.83 2.53
CA SER A 62 10.76 -0.22 2.36
C SER A 62 11.17 -0.31 0.91
N VAL A 63 11.80 0.73 0.37
CA VAL A 63 12.36 0.73 -0.97
C VAL A 63 13.87 0.76 -0.85
N LEU A 64 14.51 -0.32 -1.27
CA LEU A 64 15.96 -0.44 -1.18
C LEU A 64 16.63 0.44 -2.23
N GLU A 65 17.88 0.80 -1.98
CA GLU A 65 18.64 1.61 -2.94
C GLU A 65 18.88 0.87 -4.25
N THR A 66 18.82 -0.46 -4.24
CA THR A 66 18.97 -1.27 -5.44
C THR A 66 17.75 -1.25 -6.34
N SER A 67 16.63 -0.69 -5.86
CA SER A 67 15.42 -0.58 -6.68
C SER A 67 15.64 0.38 -7.84
N GLU A 68 15.08 0.03 -8.99
CA GLU A 68 15.08 0.91 -10.16
C GLU A 68 14.12 2.09 -9.99
N TYR A 69 13.17 1.95 -9.07
CA TYR A 69 12.16 2.98 -8.85
C TYR A 69 12.50 3.80 -7.62
N THR A 70 12.22 5.09 -7.71
CA THR A 70 12.26 5.91 -6.51
C THR A 70 11.11 5.50 -5.60
N PRO A 71 11.18 5.80 -4.29
CA PRO A 71 10.05 5.51 -3.41
C PRO A 71 8.74 6.12 -3.89
N ARG A 72 8.77 7.33 -4.42
CA ARG A 72 7.55 7.99 -4.93
C ARG A 72 6.98 7.25 -6.13
N GLU A 73 7.83 6.89 -7.09
CA GLU A 73 7.39 6.15 -8.26
C GLU A 73 6.78 4.81 -7.88
N ALA A 74 7.43 4.08 -6.96
CA ALA A 74 6.93 2.80 -6.51
C ALA A 74 5.60 2.94 -5.79
N ALA A 75 5.47 3.96 -4.93
CA ALA A 75 4.25 4.21 -4.20
C ALA A 75 3.08 4.45 -5.14
N GLU A 76 3.28 5.33 -6.11
CA GLU A 76 2.21 5.69 -7.06
C GLU A 76 1.83 4.52 -7.94
N GLY A 77 2.82 3.76 -8.42
CA GLY A 77 2.55 2.61 -9.26
C GLY A 77 1.79 1.51 -8.54
N ILE A 78 2.18 1.20 -7.32
CA ILE A 78 1.51 0.16 -6.53
C ILE A 78 0.10 0.62 -6.14
N ALA A 79 -0.03 1.87 -5.69
CA ALA A 79 -1.33 2.41 -5.31
C ALA A 79 -2.30 2.39 -6.48
N ASP A 80 -1.82 2.77 -7.66
CA ASP A 80 -2.65 2.77 -8.86
C ASP A 80 -3.08 1.35 -9.24
N ALA A 81 -2.15 0.41 -9.17
CA ALA A 81 -2.44 -0.98 -9.52
C ALA A 81 -3.45 -1.64 -8.57
N LEU A 82 -3.45 -1.26 -7.30
CA LEU A 82 -4.24 -1.91 -6.25
C LEU A 82 -5.38 -1.05 -5.73
N ASN A 83 -5.63 0.09 -6.32
CA ASN A 83 -6.66 1.04 -5.86
C ASN A 83 -6.46 1.39 -4.37
N ALA A 84 -5.23 1.64 -4.00
CA ALA A 84 -4.86 2.06 -2.66
C ALA A 84 -4.53 3.55 -2.65
N ALA A 85 -4.54 4.14 -1.47
CA ALA A 85 -4.13 5.53 -1.29
C ALA A 85 -2.69 5.57 -0.80
N VAL A 86 -1.91 6.51 -1.36
CA VAL A 86 -0.58 6.80 -0.83
C VAL A 86 -0.76 7.71 0.37
N VAL A 87 -0.49 7.20 1.55
CA VAL A 87 -0.59 7.99 2.78
C VAL A 87 0.62 8.92 2.90
N GLY A 88 1.79 8.42 2.56
CA GLY A 88 2.99 9.22 2.58
C GLY A 88 4.20 8.46 2.07
N VAL A 89 5.22 9.21 1.76
CA VAL A 89 6.54 8.68 1.39
C VAL A 89 7.54 9.41 2.28
N ILE A 90 8.17 8.68 3.17
CA ILE A 90 9.09 9.24 4.16
C ILE A 90 10.45 8.57 3.99
N GLY A 91 11.42 9.30 3.45
CA GLY A 91 12.70 8.72 3.10
C GLY A 91 12.50 7.59 2.11
N ARG A 92 12.93 6.39 2.46
CA ARG A 92 12.76 5.22 1.60
C ARG A 92 11.62 4.32 2.05
N LYS A 93 10.68 4.86 2.81
CA LYS A 93 9.51 4.13 3.28
C LYS A 93 8.26 4.65 2.58
N ILE A 94 7.41 3.74 2.16
CA ILE A 94 6.11 4.04 1.57
C ILE A 94 5.03 3.61 2.55
N ILE A 95 4.01 4.43 2.71
CA ILE A 95 2.85 4.10 3.54
C ILE A 95 1.62 4.07 2.65
N LEU A 96 0.94 2.94 2.60
CA LEU A 96 -0.24 2.74 1.78
C LEU A 96 -1.43 2.34 2.65
N TYR A 97 -2.62 2.74 2.20
CA TYR A 97 -3.87 2.43 2.89
C TYR A 97 -4.93 2.02 1.88
N ARG A 98 -5.68 0.97 2.21
CA ARG A 98 -6.87 0.56 1.48
C ARG A 98 -7.80 -0.19 2.42
N ARG A 99 -9.08 0.19 2.41
CA ARG A 99 -10.06 -0.49 3.24
C ARG A 99 -10.23 -1.93 2.79
N SER A 100 -10.22 -2.86 3.72
CA SER A 100 -10.38 -4.28 3.46
C SER A 100 -11.81 -4.58 2.98
N LEU A 101 -11.93 -5.50 2.03
CA LEU A 101 -13.24 -5.96 1.57
C LEU A 101 -13.88 -6.95 2.54
N ASN A 102 -13.04 -7.77 3.16
CA ASN A 102 -13.52 -8.86 4.02
C ASN A 102 -13.15 -8.70 5.47
N GLY A 103 -12.56 -7.60 5.82
CA GLY A 103 -12.10 -7.35 7.17
C GLY A 103 -13.24 -7.23 8.14
N LYS A 104 -13.08 -7.83 9.31
CA LYS A 104 -14.04 -7.70 10.39
C LYS A 104 -13.81 -6.44 11.19
N ARG A 105 -12.61 -5.90 11.09
CA ARG A 105 -12.23 -4.65 11.74
C ARG A 105 -11.63 -3.72 10.72
N HIS A 106 -12.02 -2.48 10.80
CA HIS A 106 -11.48 -1.45 9.95
C HIS A 106 -10.83 -0.38 10.81
N ILE A 107 -9.80 0.23 10.26
CA ILE A 107 -9.19 1.38 10.91
C ILE A 107 -10.21 2.51 10.89
N GLU A 108 -10.47 3.09 12.04
CA GLU A 108 -11.38 4.21 12.13
C GLU A 108 -10.67 5.50 11.71
N LEU A 109 -11.29 6.21 10.78
CA LEU A 109 -10.76 7.47 10.28
C LEU A 109 -11.72 8.66 10.64
#